data_622f0b28a392bf9b1cf750d037835914
#
_entry.id   622f0b28a392bf9b1cf750d037835914
#
_cell.length_a   1.000
_cell.length_b   1.000
_cell.length_c   1.000
_cell.angle_alpha   90.00
_cell.angle_beta   90.00
_cell.angle_gamma   90.00
#
_symmetry.space_group_name_H-M   'P 1'
#
loop_
_entity.id
_entity.type
_entity.pdbx_description
1 polymer ?
#
loop_
_entity_poly.entity_id
_entity_poly.type
_entity_poly.pdbx_seq_one_letter_code
_entity_poly.pdbx_strand_id
1 'polypeptide(L)'
;MTISIKKEETPEGTKFTMLKTEIEDKTMNNYVDFVKQTTSEPSLEYGAMASRIAELEATGANTTQLLTAALGLTAESGEFTEVVKKIVFQGKPYNEDNVFHMKRELGDICWYLAQAFMALDTNFDEILDMNIEKLSARYPEGTFNSYYSENRKEGDL
;
A
#
# COMPACT_ATOMS: atom_id res chain seq x y z
N MET A 1 -5.48 2.53 -25.25
CA MET A 1 -6.85 1.99 -25.35
C MET A 1 -7.55 2.73 -26.50
N THR A 2 -7.72 2.09 -27.63
CA THR A 2 -8.41 2.70 -28.78
C THR A 2 -9.77 2.02 -28.88
N ILE A 3 -10.83 2.76 -28.55
CA ILE A 3 -12.21 2.31 -28.73
C ILE A 3 -12.62 2.72 -30.14
N SER A 4 -12.88 1.78 -31.03
CA SER A 4 -13.49 2.07 -32.31
C SER A 4 -15.01 1.90 -32.19
N ILE A 5 -15.74 2.96 -32.55
CA ILE A 5 -17.19 2.95 -32.59
C ILE A 5 -17.61 2.83 -34.05
N LYS A 6 -18.33 1.78 -34.40
CA LYS A 6 -18.97 1.65 -35.72
C LYS A 6 -20.32 2.31 -35.67
N LYS A 7 -20.53 3.31 -36.51
CA LYS A 7 -21.81 3.98 -36.73
C LYS A 7 -22.50 3.34 -37.94
N GLU A 8 -23.70 2.83 -37.78
CA GLU A 8 -24.57 2.34 -38.87
C GLU A 8 -25.87 3.13 -38.85
N GLU A 9 -26.23 3.65 -40.01
CA GLU A 9 -27.54 4.29 -40.21
C GLU A 9 -28.54 3.24 -40.68
N THR A 10 -29.58 3.06 -39.91
CA THR A 10 -30.70 2.16 -40.22
C THR A 10 -31.97 2.96 -40.44
N PRO A 11 -32.99 2.43 -41.11
CA PRO A 11 -34.31 3.11 -41.28
C PRO A 11 -34.98 3.50 -39.96
N GLU A 12 -34.56 2.91 -38.83
CA GLU A 12 -35.11 3.11 -37.50
C GLU A 12 -34.28 4.09 -36.66
N GLY A 13 -33.15 4.60 -37.18
CA GLY A 13 -32.21 5.52 -36.49
C GLY A 13 -30.76 5.07 -36.53
N THR A 14 -29.90 5.86 -35.95
CA THR A 14 -28.44 5.57 -35.90
C THR A 14 -28.14 4.56 -34.82
N LYS A 15 -27.55 3.43 -35.17
CA LYS A 15 -27.08 2.40 -34.24
C LYS A 15 -25.57 2.52 -34.04
N PHE A 16 -25.16 2.61 -32.80
CA PHE A 16 -23.73 2.59 -32.41
C PHE A 16 -23.37 1.24 -31.81
N THR A 17 -22.43 0.54 -32.44
CA THR A 17 -21.91 -0.74 -31.92
C THR A 17 -20.49 -0.54 -31.46
N MET A 18 -20.24 -0.81 -30.19
CA MET A 18 -18.88 -0.91 -29.67
C MET A 18 -18.25 -2.20 -30.19
N LEU A 19 -17.23 -2.07 -31.01
CA LEU A 19 -16.39 -3.20 -31.38
C LEU A 19 -15.33 -3.36 -30.27
N LYS A 20 -15.52 -4.36 -29.41
CA LYS A 20 -14.42 -4.89 -28.59
C LYS A 20 -13.43 -5.55 -29.56
N THR A 21 -12.32 -4.90 -29.83
CA THR A 21 -11.27 -5.47 -30.64
C THR A 21 -10.40 -6.43 -29.82
N GLU A 22 -9.95 -7.51 -30.44
CA GLU A 22 -9.00 -8.51 -29.94
C GLU A 22 -7.67 -7.90 -29.39
N ILE A 23 -7.48 -6.58 -29.54
CA ILE A 23 -6.34 -5.82 -29.07
C ILE A 23 -6.30 -5.75 -27.52
N GLU A 24 -7.46 -5.78 -26.83
CA GLU A 24 -7.51 -5.75 -25.36
C GLU A 24 -6.93 -7.02 -24.75
N ASP A 25 -7.18 -8.17 -25.34
CA ASP A 25 -6.69 -9.47 -24.87
C ASP A 25 -5.16 -9.59 -25.04
N LYS A 26 -4.62 -9.11 -26.15
CA LYS A 26 -3.16 -9.13 -26.39
C LYS A 26 -2.39 -8.18 -25.47
N THR A 27 -2.92 -7.00 -25.18
CA THR A 27 -2.25 -6.02 -24.30
C THR A 27 -2.23 -6.52 -22.86
N MET A 28 -3.34 -7.09 -22.37
CA MET A 28 -3.41 -7.64 -21.02
C MET A 28 -2.51 -8.88 -20.89
N ASN A 29 -2.52 -9.78 -21.87
CA ASN A 29 -1.66 -10.97 -21.88
C ASN A 29 -0.18 -10.59 -21.91
N ASN A 30 0.21 -9.60 -22.73
CA ASN A 30 1.58 -9.10 -22.78
C ASN A 30 1.99 -8.47 -21.43
N TYR A 31 1.10 -7.76 -20.75
CA TYR A 31 1.38 -7.19 -19.44
C TYR A 31 1.53 -8.27 -18.38
N VAL A 32 0.66 -9.29 -18.38
CA VAL A 32 0.76 -10.44 -17.45
C VAL A 32 2.08 -11.19 -17.67
N ASP A 33 2.49 -11.41 -18.90
CA ASP A 33 3.76 -12.08 -19.21
C ASP A 33 4.97 -11.23 -18.79
N PHE A 34 4.91 -9.91 -18.97
CA PHE A 34 5.92 -9.00 -18.44
C PHE A 34 6.00 -9.06 -16.92
N VAL A 35 4.84 -9.05 -16.21
CA VAL A 35 4.79 -9.17 -14.74
C VAL A 35 5.41 -10.49 -14.28
N LYS A 36 5.10 -11.62 -14.93
CA LYS A 36 5.72 -12.92 -14.62
C LYS A 36 7.24 -12.89 -14.75
N GLN A 37 7.76 -12.27 -15.82
CA GLN A 37 9.20 -12.19 -16.08
C GLN A 37 9.93 -11.28 -15.07
N THR A 38 9.24 -10.29 -14.53
CA THR A 38 9.80 -9.34 -13.56
C THR A 38 9.49 -9.71 -12.10
N THR A 39 8.71 -10.75 -11.87
CA THR A 39 8.42 -11.26 -10.52
C THR A 39 9.55 -12.15 -10.03
N SER A 40 9.99 -11.93 -8.78
CA SER A 40 11.06 -12.73 -8.18
C SER A 40 10.62 -14.19 -7.95
N GLU A 41 11.56 -15.12 -8.01
CA GLU A 41 11.30 -16.54 -7.81
C GLU A 41 10.62 -16.85 -6.45
N PRO A 42 11.04 -16.23 -5.31
CA PRO A 42 10.32 -16.42 -4.04
C PRO A 42 8.85 -15.99 -4.04
N SER A 43 8.44 -15.12 -4.96
CA SER A 43 7.04 -14.72 -5.12
C SER A 43 6.24 -15.68 -6.01
N LEU A 44 6.89 -16.55 -6.76
CA LEU A 44 6.27 -17.51 -7.67
C LEU A 44 6.27 -18.93 -7.09
N GLU A 45 7.33 -19.31 -6.36
CA GLU A 45 7.59 -20.67 -5.95
C GLU A 45 7.75 -20.78 -4.43
N TYR A 46 6.90 -21.63 -3.81
CA TYR A 46 6.93 -21.84 -2.37
C TYR A 46 8.30 -22.32 -1.86
N GLY A 47 8.96 -23.21 -2.59
CA GLY A 47 10.29 -23.71 -2.21
C GLY A 47 11.35 -22.62 -2.16
N ALA A 48 11.34 -21.72 -3.13
CA ALA A 48 12.24 -20.56 -3.18
C ALA A 48 11.94 -19.58 -2.03
N MET A 49 10.67 -19.33 -1.75
CA MET A 49 10.25 -18.50 -0.61
C MET A 49 10.71 -19.10 0.72
N ALA A 50 10.47 -20.39 0.94
CA ALA A 50 10.87 -21.09 2.17
C ALA A 50 12.39 -21.07 2.37
N SER A 51 13.17 -21.31 1.30
CA SER A 51 14.63 -21.22 1.33
C SER A 51 15.10 -19.80 1.68
N ARG A 52 14.49 -18.79 1.08
CA ARG A 52 14.85 -17.40 1.38
C ARG A 52 14.53 -16.99 2.81
N ILE A 53 13.41 -17.43 3.35
CA ILE A 53 13.07 -17.22 4.77
C ILE A 53 14.11 -17.88 5.67
N ALA A 54 14.48 -19.14 5.40
CA ALA A 54 15.49 -19.84 6.17
C ALA A 54 16.88 -19.16 6.13
N GLU A 55 17.28 -18.62 4.98
CA GLU A 55 18.51 -17.81 4.85
C GLU A 55 18.47 -16.56 5.73
N LEU A 56 17.35 -15.84 5.72
CA LEU A 56 17.15 -14.61 6.51
C LEU A 56 17.15 -14.93 8.02
N GLU A 57 16.45 -15.96 8.45
CA GLU A 57 16.45 -16.42 9.84
C GLU A 57 17.88 -16.81 10.30
N ALA A 58 18.67 -17.42 9.42
CA ALA A 58 20.07 -17.76 9.72
C ALA A 58 20.97 -16.51 9.89
N THR A 59 20.58 -15.37 9.39
CA THR A 59 21.25 -14.07 9.64
C THR A 59 20.74 -13.33 10.88
N GLY A 60 19.77 -13.89 11.59
CA GLY A 60 19.15 -13.30 12.78
C GLY A 60 17.90 -12.46 12.51
N ALA A 61 17.39 -12.43 11.27
CA ALA A 61 16.16 -11.73 10.96
C ALA A 61 14.94 -12.52 11.49
N ASN A 62 14.04 -11.88 12.22
CA ASN A 62 12.77 -12.48 12.62
C ASN A 62 11.72 -12.27 11.51
N THR A 63 11.89 -13.01 10.40
CA THR A 63 11.10 -12.83 9.18
C THR A 63 9.61 -13.12 9.40
N THR A 64 9.31 -14.13 10.21
CA THR A 64 7.91 -14.50 10.52
C THR A 64 7.18 -13.36 11.21
N GLN A 65 7.80 -12.72 12.18
CA GLN A 65 7.19 -11.62 12.92
C GLN A 65 7.15 -10.33 12.08
N LEU A 66 8.16 -10.07 11.23
CA LEU A 66 8.15 -8.99 10.26
C LEU A 66 7.00 -9.11 9.26
N LEU A 67 6.73 -10.32 8.75
CA LEU A 67 5.59 -10.57 7.86
C LEU A 67 4.26 -10.35 8.58
N THR A 68 4.13 -10.81 9.83
CA THR A 68 2.93 -10.57 10.65
C THR A 68 2.69 -9.08 10.83
N ALA A 69 3.73 -8.32 11.20
CA ALA A 69 3.64 -6.88 11.37
C ALA A 69 3.26 -6.17 10.06
N ALA A 70 3.94 -6.46 8.96
CA ALA A 70 3.74 -5.77 7.69
C ALA A 70 2.34 -6.00 7.12
N LEU A 71 1.84 -7.24 7.16
CA LEU A 71 0.50 -7.57 6.67
C LEU A 71 -0.58 -6.96 7.57
N GLY A 72 -0.42 -7.05 8.89
CA GLY A 72 -1.39 -6.51 9.83
C GLY A 72 -1.45 -4.98 9.81
N LEU A 73 -0.32 -4.28 9.82
CA LEU A 73 -0.30 -2.82 9.68
C LEU A 73 -1.04 -2.34 8.44
N THR A 74 -0.89 -3.05 7.32
CA THR A 74 -1.58 -2.71 6.08
C THR A 74 -3.08 -2.96 6.19
N ALA A 75 -3.50 -4.09 6.78
CA ALA A 75 -4.90 -4.44 6.95
C ALA A 75 -5.63 -3.42 7.83
N GLU A 76 -5.14 -3.17 9.05
CA GLU A 76 -5.80 -2.28 10.02
C GLU A 76 -5.78 -0.81 9.57
N SER A 77 -4.71 -0.37 8.91
CA SER A 77 -4.68 0.95 8.26
C SER A 77 -5.73 1.06 7.14
N GLY A 78 -6.01 -0.04 6.45
CA GLY A 78 -7.09 -0.14 5.47
C GLY A 78 -8.47 -0.02 6.10
N GLU A 79 -8.70 -0.67 7.24
CA GLU A 79 -9.98 -0.61 7.98
C GLU A 79 -10.23 0.80 8.53
N PHE A 80 -9.24 1.42 9.13
CA PHE A 80 -9.32 2.83 9.51
C PHE A 80 -9.67 3.73 8.32
N THR A 81 -8.98 3.55 7.21
CA THR A 81 -9.18 4.33 5.97
C THR A 81 -10.60 4.10 5.42
N GLU A 82 -11.12 2.89 5.50
CA GLU A 82 -12.48 2.59 5.03
C GLU A 82 -13.55 3.33 5.83
N VAL A 83 -13.42 3.39 7.15
CA VAL A 83 -14.35 4.17 7.99
C VAL A 83 -14.31 5.64 7.62
N VAL A 84 -13.12 6.24 7.48
CA VAL A 84 -12.94 7.64 7.08
C VAL A 84 -13.55 7.89 5.69
N LYS A 85 -13.26 7.03 4.71
CA LYS A 85 -13.81 7.12 3.35
C LYS A 85 -15.34 7.10 3.36
N LYS A 86 -15.94 6.19 4.16
CA LYS A 86 -17.40 6.09 4.28
C LYS A 86 -18.01 7.34 4.92
N ILE A 87 -17.35 7.92 5.92
CA ILE A 87 -17.80 9.17 6.56
C ILE A 87 -17.75 10.31 5.55
N VAL A 88 -16.63 10.49 4.86
CA VAL A 88 -16.41 11.65 3.98
C VAL A 88 -17.22 11.56 2.70
N PHE A 89 -17.29 10.38 2.06
CA PHE A 89 -17.81 10.26 0.69
C PHE A 89 -19.10 9.45 0.56
N GLN A 90 -19.52 8.71 1.60
CA GLN A 90 -20.63 7.76 1.49
C GLN A 90 -21.76 8.00 2.52
N GLY A 91 -21.76 9.15 3.19
CA GLY A 91 -22.83 9.55 4.11
C GLY A 91 -22.89 8.78 5.44
N LYS A 92 -21.82 8.04 5.81
CA LYS A 92 -21.73 7.43 7.13
C LYS A 92 -21.65 8.54 8.18
N PRO A 93 -22.42 8.51 9.27
CA PRO A 93 -22.43 9.59 10.27
C PRO A 93 -21.10 9.65 11.03
N TYR A 94 -20.66 10.86 11.35
CA TYR A 94 -19.59 11.07 12.34
C TYR A 94 -20.21 11.13 13.72
N ASN A 95 -20.27 9.98 14.39
CA ASN A 95 -20.88 9.81 15.72
C ASN A 95 -19.95 9.02 16.66
N GLU A 96 -20.35 8.87 17.91
CA GLU A 96 -19.54 8.19 18.93
C GLU A 96 -19.18 6.76 18.55
N ASP A 97 -20.09 6.00 17.95
CA ASP A 97 -19.85 4.61 17.53
C ASP A 97 -18.76 4.53 16.45
N ASN A 98 -18.82 5.40 15.46
CA ASN A 98 -17.82 5.42 14.38
C ASN A 98 -16.47 5.99 14.85
N VAL A 99 -16.47 6.94 15.78
CA VAL A 99 -15.25 7.41 16.45
C VAL A 99 -14.64 6.29 17.28
N PHE A 100 -15.46 5.54 18.03
CA PHE A 100 -15.00 4.39 18.79
C PHE A 100 -14.42 3.30 17.90
N HIS A 101 -15.07 3.01 16.77
CA HIS A 101 -14.54 2.06 15.75
C HIS A 101 -13.15 2.50 15.27
N MET A 102 -12.99 3.75 14.81
CA MET A 102 -11.68 4.27 14.38
C MET A 102 -10.60 4.17 15.46
N LYS A 103 -10.97 4.39 16.75
CA LYS A 103 -10.01 4.23 17.87
C LYS A 103 -9.60 2.78 18.08
N ARG A 104 -10.47 1.82 17.81
CA ARG A 104 -10.11 0.39 17.86
C ARG A 104 -9.10 0.05 16.78
N GLU A 105 -9.33 0.48 15.55
CA GLU A 105 -8.38 0.24 14.44
C GLU A 105 -6.99 0.84 14.74
N LEU A 106 -6.93 2.02 15.39
CA LEU A 106 -5.66 2.58 15.87
C LEU A 106 -5.01 1.70 16.95
N GLY A 107 -5.79 1.07 17.82
CA GLY A 107 -5.29 0.10 18.78
C GLY A 107 -4.66 -1.12 18.12
N ASP A 108 -5.33 -1.65 17.10
CA ASP A 108 -4.86 -2.81 16.34
C ASP A 108 -3.60 -2.46 15.53
N ILE A 109 -3.51 -1.26 14.94
CA ILE A 109 -2.29 -0.73 14.33
C ILE A 109 -1.13 -0.68 15.36
N CYS A 110 -1.39 -0.21 16.59
CA CYS A 110 -0.37 -0.18 17.64
C CYS A 110 0.10 -1.59 18.03
N TRP A 111 -0.80 -2.58 18.02
CA TRP A 111 -0.43 -3.96 18.27
C TRP A 111 0.53 -4.51 17.21
N TYR A 112 0.25 -4.25 15.93
CA TYR A 112 1.14 -4.66 14.84
C TYR A 112 2.45 -3.86 14.81
N LEU A 113 2.45 -2.58 15.24
CA LEU A 113 3.68 -1.83 15.46
C LEU A 113 4.56 -2.49 16.54
N ALA A 114 3.96 -2.96 17.65
CA ALA A 114 4.71 -3.68 18.68
C ALA A 114 5.31 -5.00 18.13
N GLN A 115 4.62 -5.71 17.22
CA GLN A 115 5.21 -6.87 16.53
C GLN A 115 6.45 -6.47 15.70
N ALA A 116 6.39 -5.33 15.00
CA ALA A 116 7.54 -4.83 14.25
C ALA A 116 8.70 -4.46 15.17
N PHE A 117 8.43 -3.80 16.29
CA PHE A 117 9.47 -3.43 17.28
C PHE A 117 10.16 -4.66 17.85
N MET A 118 9.39 -5.69 18.23
CA MET A 118 9.96 -6.96 18.70
C MET A 118 10.81 -7.65 17.63
N ALA A 119 10.40 -7.60 16.36
CA ALA A 119 11.12 -8.21 15.25
C ALA A 119 12.44 -7.49 14.92
N LEU A 120 12.50 -6.19 15.19
CA LEU A 120 13.65 -5.31 14.91
C LEU A 120 14.53 -5.04 16.15
N ASP A 121 14.19 -5.65 17.30
CA ASP A 121 14.86 -5.41 18.59
C ASP A 121 14.95 -3.92 18.95
N THR A 122 13.81 -3.22 18.82
CA THR A 122 13.67 -1.78 19.08
C THR A 122 12.44 -1.49 19.95
N ASN A 123 12.21 -0.23 20.26
CA ASN A 123 11.06 0.23 21.04
C ASN A 123 10.50 1.54 20.49
N PHE A 124 9.34 1.95 21.06
CA PHE A 124 8.62 3.12 20.57
C PHE A 124 9.42 4.42 20.74
N ASP A 125 10.14 4.57 21.85
CA ASP A 125 10.90 5.80 22.15
C ASP A 125 12.03 5.97 21.14
N GLU A 126 12.80 4.91 20.87
CA GLU A 126 13.87 4.92 19.86
C GLU A 126 13.36 5.29 18.47
N ILE A 127 12.24 4.71 18.04
CA ILE A 127 11.65 5.02 16.74
C ILE A 127 11.14 6.46 16.66
N LEU A 128 10.58 6.99 17.74
CA LEU A 128 10.19 8.41 17.81
C LEU A 128 11.39 9.33 17.74
N ASP A 129 12.47 9.04 18.48
CA ASP A 129 13.69 9.83 18.46
C ASP A 129 14.32 9.87 17.07
N MET A 130 14.43 8.73 16.39
CA MET A 130 14.88 8.64 14.99
C MET A 130 14.01 9.48 14.05
N ASN A 131 12.69 9.46 14.24
CA ASN A 131 11.77 10.25 13.42
C ASN A 131 11.89 11.76 13.70
N ILE A 132 12.06 12.15 14.97
CA ILE A 132 12.30 13.55 15.36
C ILE A 132 13.61 14.04 14.75
N GLU A 133 14.69 13.28 14.83
CA GLU A 133 15.98 13.62 14.23
C GLU A 133 15.85 13.85 12.72
N LYS A 134 15.23 12.90 12.01
CA LYS A 134 14.97 13.02 10.57
C LYS A 134 14.17 14.27 10.22
N LEU A 135 13.07 14.53 10.94
CA LEU A 135 12.20 15.68 10.66
C LEU A 135 12.87 17.01 11.02
N SER A 136 13.69 17.05 12.10
CA SER A 136 14.48 18.21 12.48
C SER A 136 15.54 18.56 11.44
N ALA A 137 16.17 17.54 10.83
CA ALA A 137 17.10 17.73 9.72
C ALA A 137 16.40 18.26 8.45
N ARG A 138 15.17 17.80 8.19
CA ARG A 138 14.34 18.26 7.06
C ARG A 138 13.81 19.68 7.26
N TYR A 139 13.38 20.00 8.47
CA TYR A 139 12.75 21.29 8.82
C TYR A 139 13.58 22.02 9.89
N PRO A 140 14.75 22.62 9.53
CA PRO A 140 15.67 23.21 10.49
C PRO A 140 15.09 24.39 11.28
N GLU A 141 14.02 25.00 10.77
CA GLU A 141 13.28 26.09 11.43
C GLU A 141 12.18 25.58 12.39
N GLY A 142 12.02 24.25 12.52
CA GLY A 142 11.00 23.61 13.36
C GLY A 142 9.57 23.76 12.88
N THR A 143 9.36 24.29 11.65
CA THR A 143 8.05 24.49 11.04
C THR A 143 7.99 23.84 9.65
N PHE A 144 6.80 23.40 9.23
CA PHE A 144 6.60 22.85 7.90
C PHE A 144 6.95 23.89 6.83
N ASN A 145 7.70 23.44 5.83
CA ASN A 145 8.05 24.23 4.66
C ASN A 145 7.95 23.35 3.41
N SER A 146 7.10 23.76 2.46
CA SER A 146 6.85 23.00 1.23
C SER A 146 8.11 22.83 0.37
N TYR A 147 9.00 23.83 0.36
CA TYR A 147 10.26 23.72 -0.36
C TYR A 147 11.11 22.54 0.16
N TYR A 148 11.29 22.42 1.47
CA TYR A 148 12.04 21.32 2.08
C TYR A 148 11.33 19.97 1.95
N SER A 149 9.99 19.96 1.91
CA SER A 149 9.20 18.75 1.66
C SER A 149 9.46 18.16 0.27
N GLU A 150 9.58 19.03 -0.74
CA GLU A 150 9.79 18.62 -2.13
C GLU A 150 11.28 18.48 -2.50
N ASN A 151 12.18 19.16 -1.80
CA ASN A 151 13.61 19.17 -2.07
C ASN A 151 14.37 18.51 -0.90
N ARG A 152 14.25 17.20 -0.81
CA ARG A 152 14.90 16.40 0.26
C ARG A 152 16.41 16.43 0.12
N LYS A 153 17.10 16.48 1.26
CA LYS A 153 18.56 16.37 1.31
C LYS A 153 18.99 14.92 1.08
N GLU A 154 20.22 14.73 0.61
CA GLU A 154 20.83 13.40 0.51
C GLU A 154 20.83 12.73 1.89
N GLY A 155 20.34 11.49 2.00
CA GLY A 155 20.20 10.77 3.26
C GLY A 155 18.86 10.95 3.99
N ASP A 156 17.96 11.82 3.51
CA ASP A 156 16.59 11.93 4.00
C ASP A 156 15.67 10.99 3.20
N LEU A 157 15.68 9.72 3.57
CA LEU A 157 14.87 8.66 2.95
C LEU A 157 13.44 8.61 3.50
#